data_e58a278362779421c84a3ddd31cc502f
#
_entry.id   e58a278362779421c84a3ddd31cc502f
#
_cell.length_a   1.000
_cell.length_b   1.000
_cell.length_c   1.000
_cell.angle_alpha   90.00
_cell.angle_beta   90.00
_cell.angle_gamma   90.00
#
_symmetry.space_group_name_H-M   'P 1'
#
loop_
_entity.id
_entity.type
_entity.pdbx_description
1 polymer ?
#
loop_
_entity_poly.entity_id
_entity_poly.type
_entity_poly.pdbx_seq_one_letter_code
_entity_poly.pdbx_strand_id
1 'polypeptide(L)'
;MNPHPDPASFRAAAARFPTGVTVVASIDRDGTPVGMTANSFTPVSTKPPTVLVSVMRGRTWQAIMDSKRYAVNVLHAEDLALCAHFSGGPRAEGSPSLVKREEFPVLSQAIAQFACDVVRSIDVADHTLFIGEVRWCRQRDGSPLTFYPSRFCNGLGAAIMPAETVAYPADGWAI
;
A
#
# COMPACT_ATOMS: atom_id res chain seq x y z
N MET A 1 5.10 -35.73 -8.70
CA MET A 1 4.39 -34.45 -8.98
C MET A 1 4.90 -33.39 -8.03
N ASN A 2 5.27 -32.20 -8.54
CA ASN A 2 5.61 -31.08 -7.67
C ASN A 2 4.33 -30.66 -6.90
N PRO A 3 4.30 -30.64 -5.55
CA PRO A 3 3.09 -30.31 -4.78
C PRO A 3 2.68 -28.84 -4.91
N HIS A 4 3.49 -28.01 -5.53
CA HIS A 4 3.24 -26.57 -5.67
C HIS A 4 2.96 -26.21 -7.13
N PRO A 5 2.07 -25.22 -7.40
CA PRO A 5 1.87 -24.70 -8.73
C PRO A 5 3.17 -24.06 -9.24
N ASP A 6 3.39 -24.09 -10.54
CA ASP A 6 4.52 -23.36 -11.12
C ASP A 6 4.34 -21.83 -10.95
N PRO A 7 5.43 -21.06 -10.91
CA PRO A 7 5.36 -19.61 -10.63
C PRO A 7 4.55 -18.80 -11.66
N ALA A 8 4.44 -19.26 -12.91
CA ALA A 8 3.68 -18.54 -13.94
C ALA A 8 2.18 -18.74 -13.70
N SER A 9 1.74 -19.95 -13.43
CA SER A 9 0.36 -20.28 -13.09
C SER A 9 -0.08 -19.55 -11.82
N PHE A 10 0.77 -19.50 -10.79
CA PHE A 10 0.48 -18.76 -9.58
C PHE A 10 0.29 -17.26 -9.85
N ARG A 11 1.22 -16.63 -10.60
CA ARG A 11 1.12 -15.21 -10.97
C ARG A 11 -0.13 -14.91 -11.79
N ALA A 12 -0.46 -15.78 -12.75
CA ALA A 12 -1.66 -15.61 -13.58
C ALA A 12 -2.95 -15.67 -12.75
N ALA A 13 -3.02 -16.55 -11.75
CA ALA A 13 -4.14 -16.62 -10.83
C ALA A 13 -4.20 -15.38 -9.91
N ALA A 14 -3.09 -14.99 -9.29
CA ALA A 14 -3.01 -13.82 -8.41
C ALA A 14 -3.36 -12.51 -9.15
N ALA A 15 -3.01 -12.38 -10.43
CA ALA A 15 -3.35 -11.23 -11.26
C ALA A 15 -4.87 -11.05 -11.50
N ARG A 16 -5.69 -12.02 -11.14
CA ARG A 16 -7.17 -11.90 -11.21
C ARG A 16 -7.76 -11.17 -10.00
N PHE A 17 -6.95 -10.94 -8.98
CA PHE A 17 -7.36 -10.14 -7.82
C PHE A 17 -7.01 -8.66 -8.06
N PRO A 18 -8.01 -7.77 -8.28
CA PRO A 18 -7.75 -6.36 -8.45
C PRO A 18 -7.31 -5.75 -7.11
N THR A 19 -6.31 -4.86 -7.17
CA THR A 19 -5.79 -4.17 -5.98
C THR A 19 -5.71 -2.68 -6.21
N GLY A 20 -5.79 -1.90 -5.13
CA GLY A 20 -5.30 -0.54 -5.13
C GLY A 20 -3.76 -0.51 -5.24
N VAL A 21 -3.22 0.65 -5.60
CA VAL A 21 -1.78 0.89 -5.65
C VAL A 21 -1.39 1.87 -4.56
N THR A 22 -0.37 1.54 -3.81
CA THR A 22 0.12 2.35 -2.69
C THR A 22 1.62 2.61 -2.81
N VAL A 23 2.10 3.66 -2.14
CA VAL A 23 3.51 3.81 -1.80
C VAL A 23 3.65 3.58 -0.30
N VAL A 24 4.34 2.50 0.06
CA VAL A 24 4.78 2.24 1.43
C VAL A 24 6.09 2.98 1.64
N ALA A 25 6.16 3.80 2.68
CA ALA A 25 7.31 4.67 2.91
C ALA A 25 7.74 4.67 4.38
N SER A 26 9.03 4.89 4.61
CA SER A 26 9.62 5.03 5.93
C SER A 26 10.77 6.04 5.91
N ILE A 27 11.39 6.29 7.06
CA ILE A 27 12.57 7.15 7.21
C ILE A 27 13.77 6.25 7.47
N ASP A 28 14.82 6.38 6.68
CA ASP A 28 16.07 5.64 6.90
C ASP A 28 16.90 6.24 8.05
N ARG A 29 18.01 5.59 8.38
CA ARG A 29 18.90 5.99 9.49
C ARG A 29 19.47 7.39 9.32
N ASP A 30 19.62 7.87 8.08
CA ASP A 30 20.13 9.19 7.77
C ASP A 30 19.02 10.26 7.80
N GLY A 31 17.82 9.88 8.16
CA GLY A 31 16.66 10.75 8.20
C GLY A 31 16.04 11.03 6.84
N THR A 32 16.44 10.28 5.80
CA THR A 32 15.93 10.43 4.43
C THR A 32 14.64 9.63 4.23
N PRO A 33 13.58 10.22 3.67
CA PRO A 33 12.39 9.49 3.28
C PRO A 33 12.70 8.51 2.14
N VAL A 34 12.29 7.26 2.32
CA VAL A 34 12.39 6.19 1.33
C VAL A 34 11.03 5.53 1.15
N GLY A 35 10.77 4.98 -0.03
CA GLY A 35 9.49 4.34 -0.30
C GLY A 35 9.57 3.34 -1.45
N MET A 36 8.56 2.51 -1.54
CA MET A 36 8.36 1.56 -2.62
C MET A 36 6.89 1.45 -2.99
N THR A 37 6.61 1.21 -4.26
CA THR A 37 5.26 0.87 -4.72
C THR A 37 4.89 -0.52 -4.23
N ALA A 38 3.69 -0.65 -3.69
CA ALA A 38 3.14 -1.92 -3.22
C ALA A 38 1.62 -1.98 -3.49
N ASN A 39 1.14 -3.19 -3.70
CA ASN A 39 -0.29 -3.50 -3.81
C ASN A 39 -0.75 -4.47 -2.70
N SER A 40 0.07 -4.66 -1.69
CA SER A 40 -0.14 -5.61 -0.59
C SER A 40 -0.85 -5.00 0.63
N PHE A 41 -1.33 -3.76 0.53
CA PHE A 41 -2.02 -3.10 1.63
C PHE A 41 -3.35 -3.78 1.95
N THR A 42 -3.54 -4.11 3.23
CA THR A 42 -4.76 -4.73 3.74
C THR A 42 -5.14 -4.11 5.08
N PRO A 43 -6.33 -3.50 5.20
CA PRO A 43 -6.90 -3.17 6.50
C PRO A 43 -7.20 -4.48 7.27
N VAL A 44 -6.94 -4.51 8.58
CA VAL A 44 -7.06 -5.73 9.41
C VAL A 44 -8.11 -5.59 10.50
N SER A 45 -8.12 -4.45 11.21
CA SER A 45 -9.01 -4.24 12.35
C SER A 45 -9.31 -2.76 12.53
N THR A 46 -10.46 -2.44 13.09
CA THR A 46 -10.85 -1.09 13.50
C THR A 46 -10.61 -0.83 14.99
N LYS A 47 -10.43 -1.86 15.82
CA LYS A 47 -10.28 -1.77 17.28
C LYS A 47 -9.23 -2.75 17.80
N PRO A 48 -7.96 -2.32 17.93
CA PRO A 48 -7.37 -1.05 17.48
C PRO A 48 -7.28 -0.97 15.95
N PRO A 49 -7.23 0.25 15.37
CA PRO A 49 -7.05 0.43 13.95
C PRO A 49 -5.72 -0.19 13.50
N THR A 50 -5.78 -1.21 12.68
CA THR A 50 -4.61 -2.04 12.31
C THR A 50 -4.62 -2.33 10.83
N VAL A 51 -3.45 -2.25 10.22
CA VAL A 51 -3.23 -2.54 8.80
C VAL A 51 -2.04 -3.48 8.61
N LEU A 52 -1.99 -4.13 7.46
CA LEU A 52 -0.90 -5.01 7.05
C LEU A 52 -0.34 -4.55 5.70
N VAL A 53 0.98 -4.63 5.56
CA VAL A 53 1.68 -4.56 4.27
C VAL A 53 2.70 -5.69 4.18
N SER A 54 2.86 -6.26 2.98
CA SER A 54 3.93 -7.22 2.67
C SER A 54 5.03 -6.50 1.90
N VAL A 55 6.24 -6.51 2.42
CA VAL A 55 7.37 -5.76 1.88
C VAL A 55 8.54 -6.69 1.60
N MET A 56 9.04 -6.68 0.36
CA MET A 56 10.23 -7.41 -0.02
C MET A 56 11.49 -6.75 0.58
N ARG A 57 12.49 -7.56 0.91
CA ARG A 57 13.76 -7.08 1.47
C ARG A 57 14.42 -6.08 0.52
N GLY A 58 14.77 -4.91 1.05
CA GLY A 58 15.36 -3.79 0.31
C GLY A 58 15.46 -2.56 1.19
N ARG A 59 15.72 -1.38 0.57
CA ARG A 59 15.94 -0.14 1.32
C ARG A 59 14.75 0.28 2.19
N THR A 60 13.54 0.23 1.65
CA THR A 60 12.31 0.58 2.42
C THR A 60 12.06 -0.43 3.53
N TRP A 61 12.25 -1.72 3.27
CA TRP A 61 12.17 -2.77 4.30
C TRP A 61 13.13 -2.49 5.45
N GLN A 62 14.40 -2.18 5.14
CA GLN A 62 15.41 -1.87 6.17
C GLN A 62 15.01 -0.65 7.01
N ALA A 63 14.52 0.41 6.35
CA ALA A 63 14.06 1.60 7.03
C ALA A 63 12.89 1.31 7.99
N ILE A 64 11.94 0.44 7.60
CA ILE A 64 10.84 0.00 8.47
C ILE A 64 11.36 -0.83 9.64
N MET A 65 12.29 -1.76 9.38
CA MET A 65 12.90 -2.59 10.43
C MET A 65 13.63 -1.76 11.48
N ASP A 66 14.32 -0.69 11.06
CA ASP A 66 15.08 0.18 11.94
C ASP A 66 14.20 1.16 12.72
N SER A 67 13.32 1.87 12.01
CA SER A 67 12.46 2.91 12.61
C SER A 67 11.26 2.34 13.38
N LYS A 68 10.84 1.12 13.07
CA LYS A 68 9.57 0.51 13.52
C LYS A 68 8.34 1.33 13.12
N ARG A 69 8.44 2.10 12.03
CA ARG A 69 7.39 2.98 11.53
C ARG A 69 7.29 2.93 10.02
N TYR A 70 6.08 3.08 9.50
CA TYR A 70 5.84 3.26 8.08
C TYR A 70 4.58 4.07 7.82
N ALA A 71 4.52 4.66 6.64
CA ALA A 71 3.31 5.27 6.10
C ALA A 71 2.85 4.51 4.86
N VAL A 72 1.54 4.39 4.69
CA VAL A 72 0.92 3.92 3.45
C VAL A 72 0.25 5.10 2.78
N ASN A 73 0.57 5.33 1.52
CA ASN A 73 0.03 6.40 0.69
C ASN A 73 -0.73 5.78 -0.48
N VAL A 74 -2.05 5.86 -0.48
CA VAL A 74 -2.91 5.34 -1.56
C VAL A 74 -2.85 6.31 -2.74
N LEU A 75 -2.43 5.83 -3.91
CA LEU A 75 -2.20 6.66 -5.06
C LEU A 75 -3.51 7.04 -5.78
N HIS A 76 -3.57 8.30 -6.24
CA HIS A 76 -4.59 8.77 -7.16
C HIS A 76 -4.36 8.19 -8.56
N ALA A 77 -5.41 8.07 -9.35
CA ALA A 77 -5.36 7.52 -10.71
C ALA A 77 -4.38 8.23 -11.66
N GLU A 78 -4.09 9.50 -11.40
CA GLU A 78 -3.13 10.29 -12.18
C GLU A 78 -1.68 10.11 -11.73
N ASP A 79 -1.43 9.40 -10.63
CA ASP A 79 -0.10 9.25 -10.02
C ASP A 79 0.73 8.10 -10.63
N LEU A 80 0.49 7.72 -11.89
CA LEU A 80 1.21 6.62 -12.55
C LEU A 80 2.72 6.87 -12.59
N ALA A 81 3.15 8.11 -12.78
CA ALA A 81 4.57 8.47 -12.76
C ALA A 81 5.22 8.24 -11.40
N LEU A 82 4.50 8.50 -10.29
CA LEU A 82 4.95 8.19 -8.94
C LEU A 82 5.03 6.68 -8.71
N CYS A 83 4.02 5.95 -9.14
CA CYS A 83 4.03 4.49 -9.09
C CYS A 83 5.28 3.93 -9.78
N ALA A 84 5.60 4.40 -10.99
CA ALA A 84 6.79 3.98 -11.74
C ALA A 84 8.09 4.35 -11.00
N HIS A 85 8.18 5.58 -10.45
CA HIS A 85 9.36 6.02 -9.70
C HIS A 85 9.62 5.11 -8.48
N PHE A 86 8.62 4.87 -7.65
CA PHE A 86 8.75 4.03 -6.45
C PHE A 86 8.82 2.53 -6.75
N SER A 87 8.65 2.14 -8.02
CA SER A 87 8.94 0.78 -8.52
C SER A 87 10.38 0.62 -9.04
N GLY A 88 11.25 1.63 -8.85
CA GLY A 88 12.64 1.62 -9.32
C GLY A 88 12.84 2.33 -10.67
N GLY A 89 11.82 2.94 -11.23
CA GLY A 89 11.91 3.76 -12.43
C GLY A 89 12.51 5.14 -12.17
N PRO A 90 12.82 5.89 -13.23
CA PRO A 90 13.33 7.26 -13.11
C PRO A 90 12.29 8.17 -12.46
N ARG A 91 12.77 9.18 -11.76
CA ARG A 91 11.91 10.24 -11.24
C ARG A 91 11.63 11.25 -12.35
N ALA A 92 10.37 11.49 -12.67
CA ALA A 92 9.99 12.55 -13.57
C ALA A 92 10.25 13.92 -12.92
N GLU A 93 10.70 14.89 -13.71
CA GLU A 93 10.90 16.26 -13.25
C GLU A 93 9.59 16.84 -12.69
N GLY A 94 9.66 17.55 -11.57
CA GLY A 94 8.48 18.10 -10.89
C GLY A 94 7.62 17.08 -10.15
N SER A 95 7.98 15.80 -10.14
CA SER A 95 7.20 14.80 -9.38
C SER A 95 7.18 15.12 -7.90
N PRO A 96 6.02 14.99 -7.23
CA PRO A 96 5.90 15.18 -5.79
C PRO A 96 6.88 14.30 -5.01
N SER A 97 7.40 14.84 -3.92
CA SER A 97 8.29 14.13 -3.01
C SER A 97 7.54 13.64 -1.79
N LEU A 98 8.10 12.63 -1.15
CA LEU A 98 7.73 12.31 0.22
C LEU A 98 8.07 13.50 1.13
N VAL A 99 7.10 13.98 1.87
CA VAL A 99 7.27 15.03 2.89
C VAL A 99 7.04 14.42 4.27
N LYS A 100 7.76 14.93 5.27
CA LYS A 100 7.58 14.49 6.66
C LYS A 100 6.35 15.15 7.26
N ARG A 101 5.43 14.35 7.81
CA ARG A 101 4.32 14.79 8.64
C ARG A 101 4.31 13.97 9.92
N GLU A 102 4.50 14.63 11.07
CA GLU A 102 4.58 13.95 12.38
C GLU A 102 5.55 12.74 12.33
N GLU A 103 6.71 12.94 11.72
CA GLU A 103 7.77 11.94 11.51
C GLU A 103 7.44 10.79 10.53
N PHE A 104 6.29 10.83 9.84
CA PHE A 104 5.94 9.86 8.81
C PHE A 104 6.11 10.45 7.41
N PRO A 105 6.71 9.70 6.46
CA PRO A 105 6.87 10.16 5.09
C PRO A 105 5.59 9.94 4.30
N VAL A 106 4.98 11.04 3.83
CA VAL A 106 3.72 11.00 3.09
C VAL A 106 3.80 11.72 1.75
N LEU A 107 2.97 11.32 0.81
CA LEU A 107 2.71 12.00 -0.44
C LEU A 107 1.49 12.91 -0.26
N SER A 108 1.67 14.24 -0.40
CA SER A 108 0.60 15.21 -0.12
C SER A 108 -0.64 15.03 -0.99
N GLN A 109 -0.48 14.51 -2.21
CA GLN A 109 -1.57 14.26 -3.17
C GLN A 109 -2.22 12.87 -3.03
N ALA A 110 -1.71 11.98 -2.17
CA ALA A 110 -2.33 10.68 -1.93
C ALA A 110 -3.80 10.83 -1.50
N ILE A 111 -4.67 9.96 -2.01
CA ILE A 111 -6.10 10.00 -1.69
C ILE A 111 -6.40 9.43 -0.30
N ALA A 112 -5.52 8.58 0.22
CA ALA A 112 -5.54 8.20 1.63
C ALA A 112 -4.12 8.01 2.15
N GLN A 113 -3.93 8.30 3.44
CA GLN A 113 -2.66 8.16 4.14
C GLN A 113 -2.90 7.46 5.47
N PHE A 114 -2.02 6.53 5.82
CA PHE A 114 -2.01 5.84 7.10
C PHE A 114 -0.61 5.90 7.69
N ALA A 115 -0.45 6.45 8.87
CA ALA A 115 0.79 6.47 9.62
C ALA A 115 0.75 5.38 10.68
N CYS A 116 1.73 4.48 10.67
CA CYS A 116 1.66 3.25 11.44
C CYS A 116 2.92 2.99 12.24
N ASP A 117 2.74 2.60 13.51
CA ASP A 117 3.78 1.96 14.31
C ASP A 117 3.71 0.44 14.08
N VAL A 118 4.85 -0.19 13.83
CA VAL A 118 4.93 -1.64 13.67
C VAL A 118 4.71 -2.33 15.01
N VAL A 119 3.62 -3.09 15.13
CA VAL A 119 3.32 -3.89 16.32
C VAL A 119 3.78 -5.34 16.17
N ARG A 120 3.90 -5.82 14.93
CA ARG A 120 4.40 -7.17 14.64
C ARG A 120 5.02 -7.24 13.24
N SER A 121 6.09 -8.02 13.11
CA SER A 121 6.69 -8.40 11.83
C SER A 121 6.80 -9.92 11.74
N ILE A 122 6.48 -10.48 10.56
CA ILE A 122 6.50 -11.92 10.30
C ILE A 122 7.23 -12.14 8.98
N ASP A 123 8.35 -12.85 9.04
CA ASP A 123 9.10 -13.20 7.84
C ASP A 123 8.42 -14.36 7.10
N VAL A 124 8.20 -14.18 5.81
CA VAL A 124 7.63 -15.16 4.89
C VAL A 124 8.44 -15.18 3.62
N ALA A 125 9.26 -16.19 3.43
CA ALA A 125 10.17 -16.34 2.28
C ALA A 125 11.05 -15.07 2.08
N ASP A 126 10.90 -14.37 0.96
CA ASP A 126 11.65 -13.15 0.61
C ASP A 126 10.96 -11.85 1.05
N HIS A 127 9.81 -11.96 1.72
CA HIS A 127 9.02 -10.84 2.22
C HIS A 127 8.91 -10.85 3.75
N THR A 128 8.58 -9.69 4.30
CA THR A 128 8.15 -9.53 5.68
C THR A 128 6.76 -8.90 5.71
N LEU A 129 5.83 -9.51 6.44
CA LEU A 129 4.53 -8.93 6.73
C LEU A 129 4.68 -7.98 7.92
N PHE A 130 4.46 -6.69 7.68
CA PHE A 130 4.44 -5.69 8.75
C PHE A 130 2.99 -5.39 9.14
N ILE A 131 2.65 -5.73 10.38
CA ILE A 131 1.37 -5.37 10.99
C ILE A 131 1.60 -4.09 11.77
N GLY A 132 0.85 -3.05 11.42
CA GLY A 132 0.98 -1.72 12.00
C GLY A 132 -0.31 -1.22 12.63
N GLU A 133 -0.20 -0.71 13.85
CA GLU A 133 -1.27 0.06 14.47
C GLU A 133 -1.26 1.49 13.93
N VAL A 134 -2.43 1.95 13.50
CA VAL A 134 -2.58 3.25 12.86
C VAL A 134 -2.60 4.36 13.91
N ARG A 135 -1.60 5.24 13.88
CA ARG A 135 -1.51 6.44 14.73
C ARG A 135 -2.46 7.53 14.28
N TRP A 136 -2.49 7.75 12.99
CA TRP A 136 -3.43 8.65 12.33
C TRP A 136 -3.65 8.22 10.89
N CYS A 137 -4.79 8.61 10.34
CA CYS A 137 -5.09 8.46 8.92
C CYS A 137 -5.78 9.71 8.40
N ARG A 138 -5.68 9.91 7.08
CA ARG A 138 -6.37 10.99 6.35
C ARG A 138 -6.87 10.44 5.03
N GLN A 139 -7.92 11.05 4.54
CA GLN A 139 -8.47 10.76 3.22
C GLN A 139 -8.92 12.05 2.55
N ARG A 140 -9.00 12.04 1.24
CA ARG A 140 -9.63 13.05 0.39
C ARG A 140 -10.34 12.36 -0.77
N ASP A 141 -11.24 13.07 -1.40
CA ASP A 141 -11.90 12.58 -2.62
C ASP A 141 -10.89 12.40 -3.74
N GLY A 142 -11.14 11.41 -4.58
CA GLY A 142 -10.32 11.10 -5.74
C GLY A 142 -10.50 9.67 -6.24
N SER A 143 -10.22 9.45 -7.51
CA SER A 143 -10.22 8.11 -8.11
C SER A 143 -8.93 7.37 -7.77
N PRO A 144 -8.98 6.13 -7.27
CA PRO A 144 -7.77 5.37 -6.96
C PRO A 144 -7.06 4.89 -8.22
N LEU A 145 -5.72 4.83 -8.16
CA LEU A 145 -4.94 4.03 -9.10
C LEU A 145 -5.14 2.55 -8.76
N THR A 146 -5.58 1.76 -9.75
CA THR A 146 -5.82 0.33 -9.57
C THR A 146 -4.92 -0.51 -10.48
N PHE A 147 -4.66 -1.76 -10.06
CA PHE A 147 -3.85 -2.71 -10.81
C PHE A 147 -4.66 -3.97 -11.10
N TYR A 148 -4.96 -4.22 -12.39
CA TYR A 148 -5.73 -5.38 -12.86
C TYR A 148 -5.77 -5.49 -14.38
N PRO A 149 -5.75 -6.66 -14.98
CA PRO A 149 -4.90 -7.81 -14.70
C PRO A 149 -3.49 -7.52 -15.21
N SER A 150 -2.53 -7.32 -14.33
CA SER A 150 -1.14 -6.94 -14.65
C SER A 150 -0.98 -5.63 -15.43
N ARG A 151 -1.91 -4.69 -15.28
CA ARG A 151 -1.87 -3.33 -15.83
C ARG A 151 -2.50 -2.33 -14.86
N PHE A 152 -2.12 -1.07 -15.01
CA PHE A 152 -2.71 0.02 -14.25
C PHE A 152 -4.01 0.49 -14.89
N CYS A 153 -5.01 0.76 -14.06
CA CYS A 153 -6.32 1.23 -14.49
C CYS A 153 -6.67 2.50 -13.71
N ASN A 154 -7.44 3.38 -14.36
CA ASN A 154 -7.94 4.59 -13.76
C ASN A 154 -9.29 4.30 -13.07
N GLY A 155 -9.26 4.28 -11.74
CA GLY A 155 -10.45 4.09 -10.93
C GLY A 155 -11.06 2.68 -11.00
N LEU A 156 -12.27 2.55 -10.49
CA LEU A 156 -13.01 1.29 -10.38
C LEU A 156 -14.16 1.16 -11.38
N GLY A 157 -14.33 2.13 -12.27
CA GLY A 157 -15.50 2.20 -13.14
C GLY A 157 -16.76 2.68 -12.40
N ALA A 158 -17.93 2.60 -13.08
CA ALA A 158 -19.21 2.93 -12.45
C ALA A 158 -19.60 1.88 -11.42
N ALA A 159 -20.18 2.30 -10.30
CA ALA A 159 -20.78 1.38 -9.32
C ALA A 159 -21.92 0.59 -9.99
N ILE A 160 -21.90 -0.73 -9.83
CA ILE A 160 -22.94 -1.62 -10.38
C ILE A 160 -24.11 -1.81 -9.42
N MET A 161 -23.92 -1.47 -8.13
CA MET A 161 -25.00 -1.39 -7.13
C MET A 161 -24.59 -0.45 -5.98
N PRO A 162 -25.57 0.20 -5.30
CA PRO A 162 -25.30 0.97 -4.10
C PRO A 162 -24.79 0.08 -2.95
N ALA A 163 -23.94 0.63 -2.10
CA ALA A 163 -23.42 -0.08 -0.94
C ALA A 163 -24.52 -0.54 0.03
N GLU A 164 -25.61 0.24 0.14
CA GLU A 164 -26.78 -0.10 0.97
C GLU A 164 -27.50 -1.39 0.55
N THR A 165 -27.25 -1.90 -0.67
CA THR A 165 -27.84 -3.16 -1.14
C THR A 165 -27.16 -4.39 -0.52
N VAL A 166 -25.96 -4.22 0.02
CA VAL A 166 -25.19 -5.28 0.68
C VAL A 166 -25.31 -5.12 2.19
N ALA A 167 -25.79 -6.17 2.89
CA ALA A 167 -25.81 -6.16 4.35
C ALA A 167 -24.37 -6.24 4.87
N TYR A 168 -23.85 -5.13 5.35
CA TYR A 168 -22.57 -5.09 6.04
C TYR A 168 -22.74 -5.38 7.54
N PRO A 169 -21.76 -6.01 8.20
CA PRO A 169 -21.72 -6.05 9.66
C PRO A 169 -21.87 -4.65 10.26
N ALA A 170 -22.46 -4.55 11.45
CA ALA A 170 -22.77 -3.27 12.11
C ALA A 170 -21.52 -2.39 12.37
N ASP A 171 -20.32 -2.96 12.30
CA ASP A 171 -19.03 -2.23 12.43
C ASP A 171 -18.52 -1.65 11.10
N GLY A 172 -19.27 -1.82 10.01
CA GLY A 172 -18.94 -1.24 8.70
C GLY A 172 -17.77 -1.90 7.97
N TRP A 173 -17.23 -3.01 8.48
CA TRP A 173 -16.20 -3.80 7.81
C TRP A 173 -16.78 -5.07 7.22
N ALA A 174 -17.24 -4.99 5.98
CA ALA A 174 -17.34 -6.16 5.14
C ALA A 174 -16.11 -6.21 4.26
N ILE A 175 -15.33 -7.22 4.42
CA ILE A 175 -14.37 -7.65 3.43
C ILE A 175 -14.94 -8.86 2.77
#